data_e07c3da2303cddd4a5980f568fb54fc6
#
_entry.id   e07c3da2303cddd4a5980f568fb54fc6
#
_cell.length_a   1.000
_cell.length_b   1.000
_cell.length_c   1.000
_cell.angle_alpha   90.00
_cell.angle_beta   90.00
_cell.angle_gamma   90.00
#
_symmetry.space_group_name_H-M   'P 1'
#
loop_
_entity.id
_entity.type
_entity.pdbx_description
1 polymer ?
#
loop_
_entity_poly.entity_id
_entity_poly.type
_entity_poly.pdbx_seq_one_letter_code
_entity_poly.pdbx_strand_id
1 'polypeptide(L)'
;MPTAKLFNMAGDQVGEVALSEAVFGVEPNESVLHDSVKNHLANCRQGTQSALTKGEVSYTTAKPWRQKGTGRARAGYKGSPVWTHGGVAFAPKPRDYSYTLNKKVKRLALKSALSAKAAAGEILVVDGMAVKEIKTAPVKAFLTKIGADGKALLVTEQVDEKLVKSSRNIPGVSSTIATILSPYMILTHRVLVVDKAALQKIEEVYA
;
A
#
# COMPACT_ATOMS: atom_id res chain seq x y z
N MET A 1 -19.19 14.27 17.47
CA MET A 1 -19.07 12.91 16.91
C MET A 1 -19.02 13.00 15.40
N PRO A 2 -18.02 12.40 14.73
CA PRO A 2 -18.01 12.34 13.27
C PRO A 2 -19.22 11.51 12.77
N THR A 3 -19.79 11.90 11.63
CA THR A 3 -20.88 11.19 10.96
C THR A 3 -20.49 10.77 9.56
N ALA A 4 -21.07 9.69 9.05
CA ALA A 4 -20.90 9.23 7.68
C ALA A 4 -22.26 9.02 7.01
N LYS A 5 -22.33 9.29 5.71
CA LYS A 5 -23.56 9.11 4.92
C LYS A 5 -23.84 7.62 4.73
N LEU A 6 -25.11 7.23 4.94
CA LEU A 6 -25.60 5.87 4.73
C LEU A 6 -26.31 5.78 3.38
N PHE A 7 -25.91 4.82 2.57
CA PHE A 7 -26.48 4.54 1.25
C PHE A 7 -27.06 3.12 1.20
N ASN A 8 -28.04 2.93 0.32
CA ASN A 8 -28.47 1.59 -0.09
C ASN A 8 -27.70 1.11 -1.33
N MET A 9 -27.85 -0.15 -1.73
CA MET A 9 -27.23 -0.68 -2.95
C MET A 9 -27.78 -0.08 -4.26
N ALA A 10 -28.87 0.65 -4.20
CA ALA A 10 -29.39 1.42 -5.35
C ALA A 10 -28.66 2.76 -5.54
N GLY A 11 -27.86 3.18 -4.56
CA GLY A 11 -27.12 4.43 -4.54
C GLY A 11 -27.90 5.62 -3.96
N ASP A 12 -29.04 5.37 -3.28
CA ASP A 12 -29.82 6.40 -2.64
C ASP A 12 -29.34 6.59 -1.20
N GLN A 13 -29.25 7.84 -0.74
CA GLN A 13 -28.91 8.16 0.63
C GLN A 13 -30.12 7.90 1.54
N VAL A 14 -29.95 6.98 2.49
CA VAL A 14 -31.00 6.57 3.44
C VAL A 14 -30.93 7.37 4.74
N GLY A 15 -29.73 7.84 5.13
CA GLY A 15 -29.51 8.55 6.38
C GLY A 15 -28.05 8.84 6.67
N GLU A 16 -27.75 9.00 7.95
CA GLU A 16 -26.39 9.15 8.46
C GLU A 16 -26.14 8.18 9.61
N VAL A 17 -24.89 7.72 9.75
CA VAL A 17 -24.44 6.84 10.83
C VAL A 17 -23.40 7.59 11.66
N ALA A 18 -23.57 7.57 12.98
CA ALA A 18 -22.58 8.10 13.91
C ALA A 18 -21.36 7.16 13.94
N LEU A 19 -20.16 7.72 13.89
CA LEU A 19 -18.89 7.00 13.98
C LEU A 19 -18.31 7.15 15.38
N SER A 20 -17.69 6.08 15.91
CA SER A 20 -17.04 6.06 17.22
C SER A 20 -15.89 7.05 17.30
N GLU A 21 -15.88 7.93 18.29
CA GLU A 21 -14.77 8.87 18.52
C GLU A 21 -13.46 8.18 18.85
N ALA A 22 -13.51 7.01 19.50
CA ALA A 22 -12.32 6.24 19.87
C ALA A 22 -11.50 5.77 18.66
N VAL A 23 -12.12 5.66 17.46
CA VAL A 23 -11.49 5.19 16.22
C VAL A 23 -11.39 6.31 15.18
N PHE A 24 -12.46 7.11 15.03
CA PHE A 24 -12.60 8.09 13.95
C PHE A 24 -12.46 9.55 14.42
N GLY A 25 -12.31 9.79 15.72
CA GLY A 25 -12.18 11.12 16.31
C GLY A 25 -10.76 11.45 16.80
N VAL A 26 -9.78 10.61 16.53
CA VAL A 26 -8.39 10.84 16.95
C VAL A 26 -7.73 11.89 16.07
N GLU A 27 -6.97 12.82 16.67
CA GLU A 27 -6.18 13.81 15.92
C GLU A 27 -5.16 13.11 15.00
N PRO A 28 -5.18 13.35 13.69
CA PRO A 28 -4.29 12.69 12.75
C PRO A 28 -2.83 13.07 12.98
N ASN A 29 -1.95 12.08 13.14
CA ASN A 29 -0.52 12.27 13.27
C ASN A 29 0.20 11.93 11.96
N GLU A 30 0.62 12.97 11.22
CA GLU A 30 1.24 12.82 9.90
C GLU A 30 2.57 12.07 9.95
N SER A 31 3.40 12.27 10.98
CA SER A 31 4.69 11.58 11.12
C SER A 31 4.50 10.06 11.26
N VAL A 32 3.52 9.65 12.07
CA VAL A 32 3.21 8.23 12.27
C VAL A 32 2.60 7.61 11.01
N LEU A 33 1.78 8.35 10.28
CA LEU A 33 1.24 7.92 8.98
C LEU A 33 2.35 7.72 7.96
N HIS A 34 3.26 8.69 7.83
CA HIS A 34 4.43 8.59 6.94
C HIS A 34 5.29 7.38 7.26
N ASP A 35 5.62 7.16 8.54
CA ASP A 35 6.44 6.02 8.97
C ASP A 35 5.76 4.68 8.68
N SER A 36 4.44 4.60 8.85
CA SER A 36 3.66 3.40 8.53
C SER A 36 3.67 3.10 7.02
N VAL A 37 3.49 4.11 6.17
CA VAL A 37 3.56 3.96 4.71
C VAL A 37 4.96 3.56 4.27
N LYS A 38 6.00 4.21 4.81
CA LYS A 38 7.40 3.91 4.53
C LYS A 38 7.77 2.48 4.93
N ASN A 39 7.28 2.02 6.10
CA ASN A 39 7.45 0.64 6.56
C ASN A 39 6.78 -0.35 5.60
N HIS A 40 5.52 -0.08 5.20
CA HIS A 40 4.81 -0.95 4.26
C HIS A 40 5.57 -1.08 2.93
N LEU A 41 5.99 0.04 2.34
CA LEU A 41 6.73 0.04 1.08
C LEU A 41 8.10 -0.65 1.20
N ALA A 42 8.80 -0.48 2.33
CA ALA A 42 10.07 -1.17 2.58
C ALA A 42 9.87 -2.69 2.68
N ASN A 43 8.83 -3.13 3.37
CA ASN A 43 8.52 -4.56 3.53
C ASN A 43 8.04 -5.24 2.23
N CYS A 44 7.56 -4.45 1.26
CA CYS A 44 7.21 -4.96 -0.07
C CYS A 44 8.43 -5.14 -1.00
N ARG A 45 9.61 -4.61 -0.64
CA ARG A 45 10.81 -4.72 -1.47
C ARG A 45 11.42 -6.11 -1.32
N GLN A 46 11.61 -6.81 -2.43
CA GLN A 46 12.21 -8.15 -2.46
C GLN A 46 13.73 -8.15 -2.21
N GLY A 47 14.44 -7.07 -2.57
CA GLY A 47 15.85 -6.88 -2.29
C GLY A 47 16.83 -7.81 -3.03
N THR A 48 16.45 -8.33 -4.18
CA THR A 48 17.23 -9.31 -4.97
C THR A 48 18.27 -8.70 -5.91
N GLN A 49 18.48 -7.37 -5.84
CA GLN A 49 19.48 -6.71 -6.66
C GLN A 49 20.89 -7.26 -6.37
N SER A 50 21.64 -7.61 -7.41
CA SER A 50 23.01 -8.10 -7.28
C SER A 50 23.85 -7.66 -8.47
N ALA A 51 25.08 -7.27 -8.20
CA ALA A 51 26.08 -7.05 -9.22
C ALA A 51 27.43 -7.62 -8.75
N LEU A 52 28.30 -7.92 -9.69
CA LEU A 52 29.60 -8.50 -9.41
C LEU A 52 30.62 -7.41 -9.04
N THR A 53 31.28 -7.60 -7.91
CA THR A 53 32.45 -6.80 -7.51
C THR A 53 33.68 -7.19 -8.32
N LYS A 54 34.75 -6.40 -8.22
CA LYS A 54 36.01 -6.68 -8.88
C LYS A 54 36.61 -8.05 -8.52
N GLY A 55 36.33 -8.59 -7.34
CA GLY A 55 36.81 -9.90 -6.89
C GLY A 55 35.95 -11.06 -7.38
N GLU A 56 34.72 -10.80 -7.82
CA GLU A 56 33.76 -11.83 -8.26
C GLU A 56 33.70 -11.96 -9.78
N VAL A 57 34.17 -10.93 -10.51
CA VAL A 57 34.21 -10.95 -11.97
C VAL A 57 35.28 -11.92 -12.42
N SER A 58 34.95 -12.83 -13.34
CA SER A 58 35.90 -13.79 -13.92
C SER A 58 36.79 -13.10 -14.92
N TYR A 59 37.95 -12.69 -14.46
CA TYR A 59 39.04 -12.13 -15.29
C TYR A 59 40.40 -12.67 -14.85
N THR A 60 41.37 -12.67 -15.80
CA THR A 60 42.74 -12.94 -15.44
C THR A 60 43.29 -11.85 -14.50
N THR A 61 43.98 -12.26 -13.44
CA THR A 61 44.64 -11.37 -12.49
C THR A 61 45.94 -10.80 -13.02
N ALA A 62 46.40 -11.25 -14.21
CA ALA A 62 47.63 -10.80 -14.84
C ALA A 62 47.59 -9.30 -15.12
N LYS A 63 48.73 -8.63 -14.85
CA LYS A 63 48.91 -7.22 -15.16
C LYS A 63 48.97 -7.05 -16.69
N PRO A 64 48.15 -6.17 -17.31
CA PRO A 64 48.06 -6.03 -18.77
C PRO A 64 49.37 -5.58 -19.43
N TRP A 65 50.16 -4.74 -18.75
CA TRP A 65 51.45 -4.26 -19.20
C TRP A 65 52.33 -3.86 -18.02
N ARG A 66 53.62 -3.68 -18.27
CA ARG A 66 54.60 -3.23 -17.25
C ARG A 66 54.27 -1.84 -16.72
N GLN A 67 54.75 -1.54 -15.51
CA GLN A 67 54.39 -0.34 -14.74
C GLN A 67 54.81 0.99 -15.40
N LYS A 68 55.92 1.01 -16.13
CA LYS A 68 56.50 2.17 -16.81
C LYS A 68 57.01 1.79 -18.21
N GLY A 69 57.26 2.78 -19.08
CA GLY A 69 57.86 2.59 -20.39
C GLY A 69 56.93 2.12 -21.50
N THR A 70 55.61 2.24 -21.35
CA THR A 70 54.61 1.86 -22.37
C THR A 70 53.84 3.06 -22.94
N GLY A 71 54.00 4.28 -22.40
CA GLY A 71 53.20 5.45 -22.77
C GLY A 71 51.72 5.36 -22.41
N ARG A 72 51.28 4.28 -21.80
CA ARG A 72 49.87 4.04 -21.40
C ARG A 72 49.63 4.33 -19.92
N ALA A 73 48.36 4.57 -19.57
CA ALA A 73 47.96 4.69 -18.16
C ALA A 73 48.30 3.41 -17.40
N ARG A 74 48.67 3.53 -16.12
CA ARG A 74 49.00 2.38 -15.28
C ARG A 74 47.75 1.54 -15.04
N ALA A 75 47.85 0.22 -15.18
CA ALA A 75 46.73 -0.70 -14.95
C ALA A 75 47.16 -1.89 -14.09
N GLY A 76 46.34 -2.27 -13.12
CA GLY A 76 46.57 -3.45 -12.28
C GLY A 76 46.11 -4.73 -12.98
N TYR A 77 44.80 -4.79 -13.32
CA TYR A 77 44.20 -5.91 -14.06
C TYR A 77 42.93 -5.45 -14.78
N LYS A 78 42.46 -6.24 -15.73
CA LYS A 78 41.31 -5.88 -16.59
C LYS A 78 39.93 -5.92 -15.92
N GLY A 79 39.79 -6.64 -14.82
CA GLY A 79 38.54 -6.71 -14.04
C GLY A 79 38.31 -5.51 -13.11
N SER A 80 39.18 -4.47 -13.17
CA SER A 80 38.97 -3.23 -12.41
C SER A 80 37.72 -2.46 -12.88
N PRO A 81 37.02 -1.74 -11.99
CA PRO A 81 35.82 -0.94 -12.34
C PRO A 81 36.06 0.15 -13.39
N VAL A 82 37.31 0.55 -13.61
CA VAL A 82 37.73 1.55 -14.62
C VAL A 82 37.62 1.00 -16.05
N TRP A 83 37.62 -0.31 -16.21
CA TRP A 83 37.55 -0.98 -17.49
C TRP A 83 36.14 -1.35 -17.90
N THR A 84 35.86 -1.29 -19.20
CA THR A 84 34.65 -1.84 -19.78
C THR A 84 34.54 -3.33 -19.43
N HIS A 85 33.37 -3.78 -18.98
CA HIS A 85 33.10 -5.12 -18.47
C HIS A 85 33.84 -5.49 -17.17
N GLY A 86 34.55 -4.55 -16.51
CA GLY A 86 35.11 -4.75 -15.16
C GLY A 86 34.02 -4.83 -14.10
N GLY A 87 34.38 -5.20 -12.86
CA GLY A 87 33.46 -5.27 -11.73
C GLY A 87 32.96 -3.91 -11.31
N VAL A 88 31.81 -3.88 -10.61
CA VAL A 88 31.24 -2.65 -10.00
C VAL A 88 31.97 -2.36 -8.69
N ALA A 89 32.38 -1.09 -8.46
CA ALA A 89 33.14 -0.71 -7.26
C ALA A 89 32.37 -0.96 -5.96
N PHE A 90 31.12 -0.49 -5.89
CA PHE A 90 30.18 -0.70 -4.80
C PHE A 90 28.94 -1.45 -5.32
N ALA A 91 29.19 -2.71 -5.71
CA ALA A 91 28.15 -3.55 -6.28
C ALA A 91 27.02 -3.79 -5.27
N PRO A 92 25.76 -3.57 -5.64
CA PRO A 92 24.65 -3.92 -4.77
C PRO A 92 24.65 -5.43 -4.53
N LYS A 93 24.34 -5.81 -3.30
CA LYS A 93 24.15 -7.21 -2.88
C LYS A 93 22.72 -7.42 -2.41
N PRO A 94 22.19 -8.64 -2.54
CA PRO A 94 20.88 -8.96 -1.99
C PRO A 94 20.83 -8.63 -0.50
N ARG A 95 19.77 -7.92 -0.09
CA ARG A 95 19.55 -7.57 1.32
C ARG A 95 18.09 -7.50 1.65
N ASP A 96 17.76 -7.74 2.90
CA ASP A 96 16.43 -7.53 3.47
C ASP A 96 16.23 -6.05 3.80
N TYR A 97 15.09 -5.50 3.40
CA TYR A 97 14.67 -4.14 3.70
C TYR A 97 13.56 -4.10 4.75
N SER A 98 13.09 -5.26 5.21
CA SER A 98 11.97 -5.35 6.13
C SER A 98 12.35 -4.85 7.53
N TYR A 99 11.43 -4.17 8.16
CA TYR A 99 11.53 -3.79 9.57
C TYR A 99 10.13 -3.71 10.19
N THR A 100 10.07 -3.77 11.51
CA THR A 100 8.80 -3.81 12.25
C THR A 100 8.63 -2.56 13.11
N LEU A 101 7.47 -1.91 12.99
CA LEU A 101 7.05 -0.84 13.89
C LEU A 101 6.42 -1.41 15.17
N ASN A 102 6.48 -0.65 16.26
CA ASN A 102 5.83 -0.98 17.51
C ASN A 102 4.31 -1.09 17.35
N LYS A 103 3.67 -2.03 18.07
CA LYS A 103 2.20 -2.26 17.99
C LYS A 103 1.38 -1.00 18.26
N LYS A 104 1.76 -0.19 19.27
CA LYS A 104 1.07 1.08 19.59
C LYS A 104 1.14 2.08 18.43
N VAL A 105 2.29 2.19 17.76
CA VAL A 105 2.49 3.07 16.59
C VAL A 105 1.62 2.62 15.40
N LYS A 106 1.56 1.32 15.13
CA LYS A 106 0.71 0.75 14.08
C LYS A 106 -0.79 1.06 14.31
N ARG A 107 -1.25 0.90 15.57
CA ARG A 107 -2.63 1.22 15.95
C ARG A 107 -2.94 2.70 15.79
N LEU A 108 -2.03 3.57 16.26
CA LEU A 108 -2.17 5.02 16.12
C LEU A 108 -2.21 5.44 14.64
N ALA A 109 -1.34 4.85 13.80
CA ALA A 109 -1.35 5.10 12.35
C ALA A 109 -2.71 4.76 11.71
N LEU A 110 -3.29 3.61 12.08
CA LEU A 110 -4.57 3.19 11.54
C LEU A 110 -5.71 4.14 11.98
N LYS A 111 -5.78 4.46 13.28
CA LYS A 111 -6.77 5.40 13.82
C LYS A 111 -6.62 6.80 13.19
N SER A 112 -5.38 7.29 13.03
CA SER A 112 -5.09 8.56 12.36
C SER A 112 -5.56 8.57 10.90
N ALA A 113 -5.35 7.46 10.16
CA ALA A 113 -5.80 7.35 8.77
C ALA A 113 -7.33 7.37 8.67
N LEU A 114 -8.02 6.61 9.52
CA LEU A 114 -9.49 6.57 9.56
C LEU A 114 -10.08 7.92 9.98
N SER A 115 -9.50 8.58 10.98
CA SER A 115 -9.94 9.92 11.45
C SER A 115 -9.75 10.99 10.37
N ALA A 116 -8.63 10.96 9.64
CA ALA A 116 -8.39 11.88 8.53
C ALA A 116 -9.44 11.72 7.42
N LYS A 117 -9.80 10.46 7.09
CA LYS A 117 -10.86 10.15 6.12
C LYS A 117 -12.26 10.56 6.61
N ALA A 118 -12.55 10.38 7.89
CA ALA A 118 -13.80 10.83 8.49
C ALA A 118 -13.93 12.36 8.47
N ALA A 119 -12.87 13.08 8.84
CA ALA A 119 -12.83 14.55 8.80
C ALA A 119 -12.99 15.11 7.38
N ALA A 120 -12.45 14.43 6.37
CA ALA A 120 -12.61 14.79 4.96
C ALA A 120 -13.99 14.42 4.37
N GLY A 121 -14.86 13.69 5.10
CA GLY A 121 -16.13 13.19 4.59
C GLY A 121 -15.98 12.13 3.50
N GLU A 122 -14.86 11.44 3.45
CA GLU A 122 -14.51 10.43 2.44
C GLU A 122 -14.87 9.00 2.87
N ILE A 123 -15.63 8.84 3.96
CA ILE A 123 -16.19 7.55 4.42
C ILE A 123 -17.65 7.50 4.04
N LEU A 124 -18.04 6.51 3.26
CA LEU A 124 -19.42 6.22 2.87
C LEU A 124 -19.82 4.87 3.45
N VAL A 125 -20.95 4.79 4.10
CA VAL A 125 -21.49 3.55 4.68
C VAL A 125 -22.58 3.00 3.79
N VAL A 126 -22.63 1.69 3.61
CA VAL A 126 -23.63 1.00 2.79
C VAL A 126 -24.40 0.00 3.65
N ASP A 127 -25.69 -0.02 3.52
CA ASP A 127 -26.55 -0.99 4.23
C ASP A 127 -26.67 -2.27 3.39
N GLY A 128 -25.76 -3.23 3.67
CA GLY A 128 -25.72 -4.53 2.98
C GLY A 128 -25.08 -4.48 1.59
N MET A 129 -23.75 -4.63 1.52
CA MET A 129 -22.98 -4.62 0.27
C MET A 129 -23.00 -6.00 -0.41
N ALA A 130 -24.19 -6.54 -0.72
CA ALA A 130 -24.34 -7.85 -1.35
C ALA A 130 -24.64 -7.76 -2.85
N VAL A 131 -23.88 -8.52 -3.65
CA VAL A 131 -24.05 -8.62 -5.11
C VAL A 131 -24.71 -9.95 -5.47
N LYS A 132 -25.82 -9.90 -6.21
CA LYS A 132 -26.58 -11.12 -6.59
C LYS A 132 -25.81 -11.97 -7.62
N GLU A 133 -25.25 -11.33 -8.64
CA GLU A 133 -24.54 -11.97 -9.76
C GLU A 133 -23.13 -11.37 -9.92
N ILE A 134 -22.18 -12.17 -10.42
CA ILE A 134 -20.82 -11.72 -10.71
C ILE A 134 -20.84 -10.88 -12.00
N LYS A 135 -21.04 -9.57 -11.85
CA LYS A 135 -21.02 -8.58 -12.96
C LYS A 135 -20.39 -7.29 -12.50
N THR A 136 -19.55 -6.69 -13.34
CA THR A 136 -18.86 -5.42 -13.04
C THR A 136 -19.76 -4.20 -13.24
N ALA A 137 -20.71 -4.25 -14.19
CA ALA A 137 -21.56 -3.11 -14.53
C ALA A 137 -22.41 -2.59 -13.35
N PRO A 138 -23.12 -3.44 -12.57
CA PRO A 138 -23.86 -2.98 -11.41
C PRO A 138 -23.00 -2.30 -10.33
N VAL A 139 -21.81 -2.87 -10.06
CA VAL A 139 -20.89 -2.31 -9.06
C VAL A 139 -20.36 -0.95 -9.53
N LYS A 140 -19.98 -0.82 -10.81
CA LYS A 140 -19.55 0.45 -11.38
C LYS A 140 -20.65 1.50 -11.33
N ALA A 141 -21.87 1.16 -11.74
CA ALA A 141 -23.01 2.07 -11.69
C ALA A 141 -23.33 2.53 -10.25
N PHE A 142 -23.22 1.62 -9.28
CA PHE A 142 -23.37 1.94 -7.86
C PHE A 142 -22.30 2.95 -7.40
N LEU A 143 -21.01 2.68 -7.68
CA LEU A 143 -19.90 3.57 -7.28
C LEU A 143 -20.04 4.96 -7.89
N THR A 144 -20.44 5.06 -9.16
CA THR A 144 -20.71 6.35 -9.82
C THR A 144 -21.83 7.12 -9.15
N LYS A 145 -22.92 6.45 -8.78
CA LYS A 145 -24.07 7.09 -8.10
C LYS A 145 -23.72 7.67 -6.74
N ILE A 146 -22.92 6.96 -5.94
CA ILE A 146 -22.51 7.44 -4.60
C ILE A 146 -21.33 8.43 -4.66
N GLY A 147 -20.85 8.80 -5.86
CA GLY A 147 -19.72 9.72 -6.05
C GLY A 147 -18.36 9.13 -5.67
N ALA A 148 -18.25 7.81 -5.60
CA ALA A 148 -17.01 7.09 -5.31
C ALA A 148 -16.23 6.70 -6.59
N ASP A 149 -16.28 7.55 -7.61
CA ASP A 149 -15.55 7.34 -8.86
C ASP A 149 -14.04 7.45 -8.67
N GLY A 150 -13.30 6.53 -9.28
CA GLY A 150 -11.84 6.49 -9.25
C GLY A 150 -11.31 5.51 -8.21
N LYS A 151 -10.50 5.98 -7.26
CA LYS A 151 -9.87 5.12 -6.25
C LYS A 151 -10.80 4.89 -5.05
N ALA A 152 -11.54 3.80 -5.05
CA ALA A 152 -12.44 3.40 -3.97
C ALA A 152 -11.98 2.10 -3.30
N LEU A 153 -12.00 2.06 -1.96
CA LEU A 153 -11.75 0.86 -1.17
C LEU A 153 -13.07 0.34 -0.60
N LEU A 154 -13.46 -0.85 -1.03
CA LEU A 154 -14.65 -1.54 -0.53
C LEU A 154 -14.26 -2.36 0.70
N VAL A 155 -14.95 -2.15 1.82
CA VAL A 155 -14.66 -2.85 3.08
C VAL A 155 -15.88 -3.64 3.51
N THR A 156 -15.71 -4.96 3.61
CA THR A 156 -16.75 -5.89 4.06
C THR A 156 -16.38 -6.54 5.40
N GLU A 157 -17.34 -7.10 6.10
CA GLU A 157 -17.07 -7.86 7.32
C GLU A 157 -16.33 -9.17 7.03
N GLN A 158 -16.81 -9.89 6.01
CA GLN A 158 -16.27 -11.17 5.55
C GLN A 158 -15.97 -11.12 4.05
N VAL A 159 -15.21 -12.09 3.56
CA VAL A 159 -14.90 -12.19 2.13
C VAL A 159 -16.16 -12.57 1.35
N ASP A 160 -16.66 -11.66 0.53
CA ASP A 160 -17.70 -11.98 -0.47
C ASP A 160 -17.05 -12.19 -1.84
N GLU A 161 -16.96 -13.45 -2.28
CA GLU A 161 -16.38 -13.80 -3.57
C GLU A 161 -17.08 -13.12 -4.76
N LYS A 162 -18.40 -12.93 -4.67
CA LYS A 162 -19.17 -12.28 -5.75
C LYS A 162 -18.80 -10.81 -5.87
N LEU A 163 -18.69 -10.10 -4.75
CA LEU A 163 -18.26 -8.71 -4.71
C LEU A 163 -16.81 -8.56 -5.19
N VAL A 164 -15.89 -9.41 -4.71
CA VAL A 164 -14.47 -9.39 -5.13
C VAL A 164 -14.34 -9.61 -6.63
N LYS A 165 -14.99 -10.64 -7.18
CA LYS A 165 -14.95 -10.93 -8.63
C LYS A 165 -15.60 -9.84 -9.48
N SER A 166 -16.61 -9.15 -8.95
CA SER A 166 -17.32 -8.05 -9.64
C SER A 166 -16.55 -6.73 -9.59
N SER A 167 -15.78 -6.47 -8.53
CA SER A 167 -15.07 -5.19 -8.32
C SER A 167 -13.62 -5.19 -8.85
N ARG A 168 -12.91 -6.33 -8.80
CA ARG A 168 -11.46 -6.40 -9.09
C ARG A 168 -11.05 -5.93 -10.50
N ASN A 169 -11.96 -5.97 -11.49
CA ASN A 169 -11.70 -5.53 -12.86
C ASN A 169 -11.93 -4.01 -13.06
N ILE A 170 -12.44 -3.31 -12.05
CA ILE A 170 -12.69 -1.86 -12.14
C ILE A 170 -11.39 -1.14 -11.75
N PRO A 171 -10.82 -0.31 -12.65
CA PRO A 171 -9.58 0.41 -12.34
C PRO A 171 -9.72 1.30 -11.10
N GLY A 172 -8.75 1.19 -10.18
CA GLY A 172 -8.73 1.99 -8.96
C GLY A 172 -9.62 1.47 -7.82
N VAL A 173 -10.42 0.43 -8.04
CA VAL A 173 -11.26 -0.17 -7.00
C VAL A 173 -10.57 -1.39 -6.42
N SER A 174 -10.51 -1.45 -5.09
CA SER A 174 -9.99 -2.60 -4.33
C SER A 174 -11.02 -3.03 -3.30
N SER A 175 -11.02 -4.31 -2.94
CA SER A 175 -11.87 -4.85 -1.87
C SER A 175 -11.02 -5.46 -0.77
N THR A 176 -11.43 -5.29 0.48
CA THR A 176 -10.76 -5.83 1.66
C THR A 176 -11.77 -6.15 2.75
N ILE A 177 -11.34 -6.82 3.82
CA ILE A 177 -12.15 -7.06 5.01
C ILE A 177 -11.73 -6.14 6.16
N ALA A 178 -12.66 -5.88 7.07
CA ALA A 178 -12.46 -4.97 8.21
C ALA A 178 -11.24 -5.32 9.07
N THR A 179 -10.94 -6.61 9.25
CA THR A 179 -9.85 -7.09 10.12
C THR A 179 -8.44 -6.92 9.58
N ILE A 180 -8.27 -6.75 8.25
CA ILE A 180 -6.96 -6.62 7.60
C ILE A 180 -6.69 -5.23 7.00
N LEU A 181 -7.47 -4.23 7.42
CA LEU A 181 -7.26 -2.85 7.01
C LEU A 181 -5.83 -2.38 7.35
N SER A 182 -5.18 -1.72 6.39
CA SER A 182 -3.88 -1.09 6.60
C SER A 182 -3.93 0.41 6.29
N PRO A 183 -3.12 1.24 6.98
CA PRO A 183 -3.02 2.67 6.70
C PRO A 183 -2.68 2.97 5.24
N TYR A 184 -1.84 2.14 4.62
CA TYR A 184 -1.48 2.27 3.21
C TYR A 184 -2.68 2.13 2.28
N MET A 185 -3.53 1.10 2.49
CA MET A 185 -4.76 0.92 1.70
C MET A 185 -5.72 2.10 1.84
N ILE A 186 -5.93 2.58 3.08
CA ILE A 186 -6.82 3.71 3.37
C ILE A 186 -6.34 4.99 2.66
N LEU A 187 -5.03 5.29 2.73
CA LEU A 187 -4.46 6.50 2.16
C LEU A 187 -4.32 6.45 0.63
N THR A 188 -4.13 5.25 0.05
CA THR A 188 -4.00 5.08 -1.41
C THR A 188 -5.34 5.29 -2.12
N HIS A 189 -6.45 4.99 -1.46
CA HIS A 189 -7.79 5.18 -2.01
C HIS A 189 -8.40 6.51 -1.54
N ARG A 190 -9.13 7.16 -2.45
CA ARG A 190 -9.79 8.43 -2.15
C ARG A 190 -10.97 8.22 -1.23
N VAL A 191 -11.87 7.30 -1.58
CA VAL A 191 -13.11 7.05 -0.86
C VAL A 191 -13.08 5.67 -0.21
N LEU A 192 -13.53 5.61 1.03
CA LEU A 192 -13.74 4.39 1.80
C LEU A 192 -15.23 4.05 1.77
N VAL A 193 -15.59 2.95 1.13
CA VAL A 193 -16.96 2.45 1.09
C VAL A 193 -17.07 1.25 2.03
N VAL A 194 -17.73 1.43 3.16
CA VAL A 194 -17.73 0.47 4.27
C VAL A 194 -19.13 -0.12 4.42
N ASP A 195 -19.24 -1.44 4.45
CA ASP A 195 -20.47 -2.11 4.82
C ASP A 195 -20.81 -1.83 6.30
N LYS A 196 -22.08 -1.68 6.63
CA LYS A 196 -22.56 -1.40 7.99
C LYS A 196 -22.07 -2.44 9.01
N ALA A 197 -22.09 -3.73 8.63
CA ALA A 197 -21.54 -4.81 9.47
C ALA A 197 -20.01 -4.69 9.63
N ALA A 198 -19.31 -4.30 8.56
CA ALA A 198 -17.88 -4.06 8.60
C ALA A 198 -17.51 -2.86 9.49
N LEU A 199 -18.33 -1.81 9.52
CA LEU A 199 -18.12 -0.66 10.40
C LEU A 199 -18.16 -1.07 11.88
N GLN A 200 -19.15 -1.84 12.29
CA GLN A 200 -19.24 -2.38 13.65
C GLN A 200 -17.99 -3.22 14.00
N LYS A 201 -17.52 -4.02 13.04
CA LYS A 201 -16.31 -4.84 13.22
C LYS A 201 -15.04 -3.99 13.35
N ILE A 202 -14.93 -2.89 12.59
CA ILE A 202 -13.82 -1.93 12.70
C ILE A 202 -13.81 -1.31 14.10
N GLU A 203 -14.96 -0.89 14.60
CA GLU A 203 -15.09 -0.30 15.94
C GLU A 203 -14.74 -1.30 17.03
N GLU A 204 -15.18 -2.55 16.92
CA GLU A 204 -14.85 -3.62 17.88
C GLU A 204 -13.33 -3.94 17.93
N VAL A 205 -12.70 -4.06 16.76
CA VAL A 205 -11.30 -4.50 16.66
C VAL A 205 -10.30 -3.39 16.98
N TYR A 206 -10.63 -2.14 16.66
CA TYR A 206 -9.70 -1.02 16.75
C TYR A 206 -10.05 0.02 17.83
N ALA A 207 -11.09 -0.16 18.61
CA ALA A 207 -11.46 0.71 19.74
C ALA A 207 -10.39 0.85 20.83
#